data_24c5f8a26f1da82521bacd3d2a56fe49
#
_entry.id   24c5f8a26f1da82521bacd3d2a56fe49
#
_cell.length_a   1.000
_cell.length_b   1.000
_cell.length_c   1.000
_cell.angle_alpha   90.00
_cell.angle_beta   90.00
_cell.angle_gamma   90.00
#
_symmetry.space_group_name_H-M   'P 1'
#
loop_
_entity.id
_entity.type
_entity.pdbx_description
1 polymer ?
#
loop_
_entity_poly.entity_id
_entity_poly.type
_entity_poly.pdbx_seq_one_letter_code
_entity_poly.pdbx_strand_id
1 'polypeptide(L)'
;MNIETVLIMYRNVINYEVTRVLHENIDLWDEAIQESFIRINGSLESILKKEGKYRENYIRVIARNAARTILSNRRNFHAKNVSFEEWIAYEENAENLYEKNSSEEELSLEMEHCLRMLEPEERDILYLREVKELPYDEIAKALGITKEACRKRVSRAKRHFKQIITESKEGRQVIRG
;
A
#
# COMPACT_ATOMS: atom_id res chain seq x y z
N MET A 1 -6.42 -24.41 5.70
CA MET A 1 -5.88 -23.40 6.65
C MET A 1 -7.02 -22.49 7.03
N ASN A 2 -7.27 -22.29 8.32
CA ASN A 2 -8.33 -21.42 8.83
C ASN A 2 -7.77 -20.02 9.18
N ILE A 3 -8.65 -19.08 9.54
CA ILE A 3 -8.26 -17.70 9.87
C ILE A 3 -7.28 -17.64 11.04
N GLU A 4 -7.46 -18.42 12.08
CA GLU A 4 -6.57 -18.45 13.25
C GLU A 4 -5.14 -18.79 12.86
N THR A 5 -4.97 -19.83 12.02
CA THR A 5 -3.65 -20.22 11.50
C THR A 5 -2.99 -19.07 10.71
N VAL A 6 -3.76 -18.36 9.88
CA VAL A 6 -3.24 -17.21 9.12
C VAL A 6 -2.81 -16.10 10.07
N LEU A 7 -3.63 -15.74 11.05
CA LEU A 7 -3.32 -14.66 12.00
C LEU A 7 -2.10 -15.00 12.86
N ILE A 8 -1.96 -16.24 13.33
CA ILE A 8 -0.79 -16.67 14.09
C ILE A 8 0.47 -16.61 13.22
N MET A 9 0.41 -17.14 12.01
CA MET A 9 1.55 -17.21 11.09
C MET A 9 2.07 -15.81 10.69
N TYR A 10 1.18 -14.87 10.46
CA TYR A 10 1.53 -13.53 9.96
C TYR A 10 1.45 -12.43 11.01
N ARG A 11 1.29 -12.78 12.30
CA ARG A 11 1.19 -11.81 13.39
C ARG A 11 2.34 -10.79 13.40
N ASN A 12 3.57 -11.26 13.24
CA ASN A 12 4.75 -10.39 13.24
C ASN A 12 4.76 -9.44 12.05
N VAL A 13 4.32 -9.92 10.89
CA VAL A 13 4.20 -9.12 9.67
C VAL A 13 3.15 -8.02 9.86
N ILE A 14 1.99 -8.36 10.42
CA ILE A 14 0.91 -7.40 10.69
C ILE A 14 1.37 -6.34 11.69
N ASN A 15 1.95 -6.77 12.83
CA ASN A 15 2.46 -5.85 13.84
C ASN A 15 3.52 -4.92 13.26
N TYR A 16 4.47 -5.43 12.48
CA TYR A 16 5.50 -4.64 11.85
C TYR A 16 4.91 -3.55 10.94
N GLU A 17 3.97 -3.89 10.04
CA GLU A 17 3.36 -2.92 9.14
C GLU A 17 2.53 -1.87 9.89
N VAL A 18 1.80 -2.27 10.93
CA VAL A 18 1.01 -1.36 11.77
C VAL A 18 1.91 -0.39 12.52
N THR A 19 2.93 -0.90 13.23
CA THR A 19 3.83 -0.06 14.03
C THR A 19 4.64 0.88 13.14
N ARG A 20 5.03 0.43 11.96
CA ARG A 20 5.72 1.25 10.96
C ARG A 20 4.89 2.44 10.49
N VAL A 21 3.59 2.27 10.27
CA VAL A 21 2.70 3.35 9.80
C VAL A 21 2.30 4.29 10.94
N LEU A 22 2.06 3.75 12.12
CA LEU A 22 1.55 4.53 13.25
C LEU A 22 2.65 5.15 14.12
N HIS A 23 3.89 4.61 14.03
CA HIS A 23 5.07 5.08 14.74
C HIS A 23 4.79 5.47 16.19
N GLU A 24 4.77 6.74 16.53
CA GLU A 24 4.56 7.26 17.90
C GLU A 24 3.10 7.20 18.38
N ASN A 25 2.16 6.89 17.50
CA ASN A 25 0.74 6.76 17.87
C ASN A 25 0.44 5.39 18.46
N ILE A 26 1.11 5.05 19.57
CA ILE A 26 1.04 3.73 20.22
C ILE A 26 -0.39 3.38 20.64
N ASP A 27 -1.16 4.37 21.06
CA ASP A 27 -2.56 4.26 21.45
C ASP A 27 -3.49 3.77 20.33
N LEU A 28 -3.06 3.85 19.06
CA LEU A 28 -3.81 3.37 17.90
C LEU A 28 -3.40 1.96 17.42
N TRP A 29 -2.35 1.37 17.98
CA TRP A 29 -1.81 0.10 17.50
C TRP A 29 -2.83 -1.03 17.61
N ASP A 30 -3.47 -1.18 18.75
CA ASP A 30 -4.44 -2.25 18.99
C ASP A 30 -5.64 -2.14 18.08
N GLU A 31 -6.16 -0.92 17.86
CA GLU A 31 -7.26 -0.68 16.95
C GLU A 31 -6.89 -1.03 15.50
N ALA A 32 -5.70 -0.63 15.06
CA ALA A 32 -5.22 -0.91 13.71
C ALA A 32 -4.91 -2.41 13.49
N ILE A 33 -4.43 -3.10 14.51
CA ILE A 33 -4.23 -4.56 14.48
C ILE A 33 -5.58 -5.27 14.37
N GLN A 34 -6.57 -4.88 15.15
CA GLN A 34 -7.93 -5.43 15.08
C GLN A 34 -8.57 -5.19 13.72
N GLU A 35 -8.47 -3.97 13.18
CA GLU A 35 -8.96 -3.63 11.84
C GLU A 35 -8.26 -4.47 10.77
N SER A 36 -6.96 -4.71 10.91
CA SER A 36 -6.20 -5.60 10.03
C SER A 36 -6.76 -7.03 10.06
N PHE A 37 -7.08 -7.55 11.24
CA PHE A 37 -7.65 -8.89 11.39
C PHE A 37 -9.04 -9.01 10.77
N ILE A 38 -9.88 -7.98 10.93
CA ILE A 38 -11.21 -7.92 10.29
C ILE A 38 -11.08 -7.98 8.77
N ARG A 39 -10.18 -7.17 8.19
CA ARG A 39 -9.96 -7.14 6.74
C ARG A 39 -9.35 -8.44 6.20
N ILE A 40 -8.41 -9.04 6.93
CA ILE A 40 -7.83 -10.34 6.59
C ILE A 40 -8.91 -11.42 6.59
N ASN A 41 -9.79 -11.45 7.59
CA ASN A 41 -10.90 -12.38 7.63
C ASN A 41 -11.86 -12.17 6.44
N GLY A 42 -12.21 -10.94 6.11
CA GLY A 42 -13.05 -10.62 4.95
C GLY A 42 -12.42 -10.96 3.59
N SER A 43 -11.10 -11.13 3.55
CA SER A 43 -10.32 -11.46 2.34
C SER A 43 -9.74 -12.88 2.37
N LEU A 44 -10.16 -13.73 3.32
CA LEU A 44 -9.52 -15.00 3.61
C LEU A 44 -9.43 -15.92 2.39
N GLU A 45 -10.50 -16.04 1.61
CA GLU A 45 -10.50 -16.89 0.39
C GLU A 45 -9.43 -16.43 -0.61
N SER A 46 -9.29 -15.12 -0.81
CA SER A 46 -8.29 -14.55 -1.71
C SER A 46 -6.87 -14.77 -1.19
N ILE A 47 -6.69 -14.70 0.12
CA ILE A 47 -5.42 -14.94 0.80
C ILE A 47 -5.01 -16.41 0.64
N LEU A 48 -5.94 -17.35 0.82
CA LEU A 48 -5.66 -18.78 0.74
C LEU A 48 -5.32 -19.25 -0.67
N LYS A 49 -5.82 -18.58 -1.70
CA LYS A 49 -5.47 -18.84 -3.11
C LYS A 49 -4.04 -18.43 -3.47
N LYS A 50 -3.38 -17.66 -2.63
CA LYS A 50 -2.02 -17.17 -2.85
C LYS A 50 -1.02 -17.99 -2.05
N GLU A 51 0.23 -18.08 -2.54
CA GLU A 51 1.29 -18.87 -1.90
C GLU A 51 2.53 -18.03 -1.60
N GLY A 52 3.32 -18.44 -0.62
CA GLY A 52 4.61 -17.90 -0.27
C GLY A 52 4.60 -16.36 -0.11
N LYS A 53 5.54 -15.70 -0.75
CA LYS A 53 5.71 -14.23 -0.72
C LYS A 53 4.47 -13.46 -1.19
N TYR A 54 3.69 -14.01 -2.10
CA TYR A 54 2.48 -13.33 -2.60
C TYR A 54 1.41 -13.22 -1.53
N ARG A 55 1.23 -14.25 -0.71
CA ARG A 55 0.31 -14.23 0.44
C ARG A 55 0.77 -13.22 1.47
N GLU A 56 2.05 -13.25 1.83
CA GLU A 56 2.63 -12.32 2.78
C GLU A 56 2.48 -10.86 2.33
N ASN A 57 2.85 -10.54 1.08
CA ASN A 57 2.72 -9.20 0.54
C ASN A 57 1.27 -8.70 0.53
N TYR A 58 0.31 -9.57 0.25
CA TYR A 58 -1.09 -9.20 0.30
C TYR A 58 -1.54 -8.86 1.72
N ILE A 59 -1.09 -9.64 2.72
CA ILE A 59 -1.35 -9.35 4.14
C ILE A 59 -0.66 -8.05 4.58
N ARG A 60 0.58 -7.78 4.14
CA ARG A 60 1.27 -6.50 4.38
C ARG A 60 0.46 -5.31 3.90
N VAL A 61 -0.05 -5.36 2.67
CA VAL A 61 -0.88 -4.29 2.10
C VAL A 61 -2.15 -4.09 2.92
N ILE A 62 -2.83 -5.16 3.33
CA ILE A 62 -4.03 -5.05 4.18
C ILE A 62 -3.70 -4.36 5.51
N ALA A 63 -2.65 -4.79 6.21
CA ALA A 63 -2.27 -4.25 7.51
C ALA A 63 -1.87 -2.77 7.41
N ARG A 64 -1.07 -2.41 6.40
CA ARG A 64 -0.67 -1.03 6.13
C ARG A 64 -1.87 -0.11 5.87
N ASN A 65 -2.82 -0.55 5.06
CA ASN A 65 -4.01 0.25 4.75
C ASN A 65 -4.98 0.32 5.94
N ALA A 66 -5.06 -0.70 6.78
CA ALA A 66 -5.80 -0.63 8.04
C ALA A 66 -5.22 0.46 8.95
N ALA A 67 -3.90 0.45 9.16
CA ALA A 67 -3.23 1.45 9.96
C ALA A 67 -3.39 2.88 9.41
N ARG A 68 -3.27 3.07 8.08
CA ARG A 68 -3.52 4.38 7.43
C ARG A 68 -4.95 4.86 7.62
N THR A 69 -5.93 3.96 7.54
CA THR A 69 -7.34 4.30 7.76
C THR A 69 -7.56 4.81 9.19
N ILE A 70 -7.03 4.10 10.19
CA ILE A 70 -7.14 4.50 11.60
C ILE A 70 -6.47 5.86 11.82
N LEU A 71 -5.26 6.05 11.32
CA LEU A 71 -4.55 7.31 11.41
C LEU A 71 -5.30 8.48 10.73
N SER A 72 -5.86 8.25 9.54
CA SER A 72 -6.64 9.24 8.81
C SER A 72 -7.93 9.60 9.54
N ASN A 73 -8.62 8.62 10.10
CA ASN A 73 -9.83 8.86 10.90
C ASN A 73 -9.52 9.73 12.12
N ARG A 74 -8.41 9.46 12.82
CA ARG A 74 -7.96 10.31 13.93
C ARG A 74 -7.62 11.74 13.47
N ARG A 75 -6.90 11.89 12.35
CA ARG A 75 -6.57 13.22 11.78
C ARG A 75 -7.80 14.01 11.39
N ASN A 76 -8.79 13.38 10.77
CA ASN A 76 -10.07 14.01 10.43
C ASN A 76 -10.85 14.43 11.67
N PHE A 77 -10.74 13.69 12.76
CA PHE A 77 -11.34 14.05 14.06
C PHE A 77 -10.58 15.20 14.75
N HIS A 78 -9.26 15.27 14.59
CA HIS A 78 -8.39 16.30 15.17
C HIS A 78 -7.88 17.32 14.14
N ALA A 79 -8.56 17.50 13.00
CA ALA A 79 -8.13 18.26 11.84
C ALA A 79 -7.52 19.65 12.16
N LYS A 80 -6.31 19.66 12.72
CA LYS A 80 -5.37 20.78 12.74
C LYS A 80 -4.00 20.30 13.24
N ASN A 81 -2.98 20.42 12.40
CA ASN A 81 -1.55 20.40 12.71
C ASN A 81 -0.82 19.05 12.75
N VAL A 82 -0.56 18.47 11.59
CA VAL A 82 0.70 17.74 11.34
C VAL A 82 1.12 18.03 9.90
N SER A 83 2.38 18.43 9.68
CA SER A 83 2.84 18.81 8.36
C SER A 83 3.06 17.59 7.47
N PHE A 84 2.73 17.75 6.20
CA PHE A 84 2.90 16.73 5.15
C PHE A 84 4.37 16.32 4.98
N GLU A 85 5.31 17.22 5.30
CA GLU A 85 6.76 16.98 5.17
C GLU A 85 7.29 15.93 6.17
N GLU A 86 6.77 15.88 7.41
CA GLU A 86 7.16 14.87 8.40
C GLU A 86 6.72 13.46 7.99
N TRP A 87 5.62 13.38 7.25
CA TRP A 87 5.09 12.11 6.78
C TRP A 87 5.90 11.52 5.61
N ILE A 88 6.37 12.37 4.66
CA ILE A 88 7.22 11.97 3.54
C ILE A 88 8.58 11.47 4.01
N ALA A 89 9.22 12.19 4.93
CA ALA A 89 10.53 11.81 5.46
C ALA A 89 10.52 10.43 6.16
N TYR A 90 9.38 10.01 6.68
CA TYR A 90 9.21 8.70 7.31
C TYR A 90 9.09 7.55 6.29
N GLU A 91 8.41 7.75 5.16
CA GLU A 91 8.28 6.72 4.12
C GLU A 91 9.58 6.48 3.34
N GLU A 92 10.38 7.51 3.07
CA GLU A 92 11.69 7.37 2.39
C GLU A 92 12.66 6.48 3.15
N ASN A 93 12.63 6.49 4.49
CA ASN A 93 13.47 5.62 5.33
C ASN A 93 12.98 4.17 5.41
N ALA A 94 11.72 3.90 5.11
CA ALA A 94 11.12 2.57 5.19
C ALA A 94 11.25 1.76 3.88
N GLU A 95 11.46 2.41 2.74
CA GLU A 95 11.51 1.77 1.42
C GLU A 95 12.81 0.99 1.15
N ASN A 96 13.88 1.21 1.92
CA ASN A 96 15.17 0.51 1.75
C ASN A 96 15.16 -0.98 2.17
N LEU A 97 14.01 -1.54 2.59
CA LEU A 97 13.88 -2.93 3.03
C LEU A 97 13.21 -3.88 2.01
N TYR A 98 12.90 -3.41 0.80
CA TYR A 98 12.46 -4.30 -0.27
C TYR A 98 13.69 -4.94 -0.94
N GLU A 99 13.99 -6.19 -0.60
CA GLU A 99 14.97 -7.00 -1.33
C GLU A 99 14.61 -7.05 -2.82
N LYS A 100 15.54 -6.58 -3.64
CA LYS A 100 15.51 -6.71 -5.09
C LYS A 100 15.50 -8.18 -5.48
N ASN A 101 14.44 -8.64 -6.12
CA ASN A 101 14.48 -9.86 -6.91
C ASN A 101 14.88 -9.49 -8.34
N SER A 102 16.12 -9.84 -8.67
CA SER A 102 16.75 -9.70 -9.97
C SER A 102 16.09 -10.61 -11.02
N SER A 103 15.38 -10.06 -11.97
CA SER A 103 15.25 -10.62 -13.33
C SER A 103 14.35 -9.83 -14.29
N GLU A 104 14.29 -8.50 -14.20
CA GLU A 104 13.68 -7.65 -15.24
C GLU A 104 14.32 -6.25 -15.18
N GLU A 105 15.62 -6.20 -15.42
CA GLU A 105 16.49 -5.15 -14.87
C GLU A 105 16.54 -3.81 -15.61
N GLU A 106 15.96 -3.62 -16.78
CA GLU A 106 16.12 -2.35 -17.52
C GLU A 106 14.85 -1.54 -17.77
N LEU A 107 13.67 -2.15 -17.73
CA LEU A 107 12.40 -1.40 -17.66
C LEU A 107 12.17 -0.85 -16.25
N SER A 108 12.96 -1.32 -15.38
CA SER A 108 12.87 -1.31 -13.94
C SER A 108 13.15 0.05 -13.31
N LEU A 109 14.29 0.67 -13.60
CA LEU A 109 14.71 1.86 -12.87
C LEU A 109 13.84 3.09 -13.16
N GLU A 110 13.43 3.29 -14.40
CA GLU A 110 12.54 4.42 -14.75
C GLU A 110 11.12 4.23 -14.23
N MET A 111 10.62 3.01 -14.40
CA MET A 111 9.27 2.65 -13.93
C MET A 111 9.22 2.67 -12.41
N GLU A 112 10.26 2.15 -11.74
CA GLU A 112 10.41 2.18 -10.30
C GLU A 112 10.49 3.62 -9.78
N HIS A 113 11.27 4.48 -10.42
CA HIS A 113 11.33 5.89 -10.07
C HIS A 113 9.96 6.57 -10.20
N CYS A 114 9.25 6.36 -11.31
CA CYS A 114 7.91 6.91 -11.51
C CYS A 114 6.90 6.36 -10.49
N LEU A 115 7.01 5.08 -10.11
CA LEU A 115 6.18 4.49 -9.07
C LEU A 115 6.45 5.09 -7.69
N ARG A 116 7.69 5.45 -7.38
CA ARG A 116 8.07 6.11 -6.13
C ARG A 116 7.50 7.52 -6.01
N MET A 117 7.26 8.20 -7.13
CA MET A 117 6.64 9.52 -7.16
C MET A 117 5.11 9.49 -6.92
N LEU A 118 4.49 8.32 -7.00
CA LEU A 118 3.08 8.16 -6.64
C LEU A 118 2.90 8.18 -5.12
N GLU A 119 1.74 8.68 -4.71
CA GLU A 119 1.29 8.52 -3.33
C GLU A 119 1.25 7.02 -2.97
N PRO A 120 1.61 6.64 -1.73
CA PRO A 120 1.64 5.23 -1.32
C PRO A 120 0.34 4.48 -1.56
N GLU A 121 -0.82 5.13 -1.34
CA GLU A 121 -2.13 4.54 -1.60
C GLU A 121 -2.39 4.31 -3.09
N GLU A 122 -1.90 5.20 -3.94
CA GLU A 122 -2.00 5.06 -5.40
C GLU A 122 -1.11 3.93 -5.89
N ARG A 123 0.09 3.82 -5.35
CA ARG A 123 1.03 2.74 -5.65
C ARG A 123 0.46 1.38 -5.26
N ASP A 124 -0.04 1.26 -4.02
CA ASP A 124 -0.63 0.02 -3.51
C ASP A 124 -1.83 -0.44 -4.37
N ILE A 125 -2.72 0.49 -4.73
CA ILE A 125 -3.92 0.13 -5.51
C ILE A 125 -3.57 -0.26 -6.95
N LEU A 126 -2.58 0.40 -7.56
CA LEU A 126 -2.07 0.01 -8.88
C LEU A 126 -1.39 -1.35 -8.84
N TYR A 127 -0.56 -1.61 -7.83
CA TYR A 127 0.06 -2.91 -7.64
C TYR A 127 -0.97 -4.04 -7.52
N LEU A 128 -2.00 -3.85 -6.70
CA LEU A 128 -3.07 -4.84 -6.56
C LEU A 128 -3.83 -5.07 -7.86
N ARG A 129 -4.07 -4.01 -8.63
CA ARG A 129 -4.86 -4.09 -9.87
C ARG A 129 -4.06 -4.58 -11.06
N GLU A 130 -2.87 -4.00 -11.32
CA GLU A 130 -2.12 -4.20 -12.56
C GLU A 130 -1.10 -5.35 -12.45
N VAL A 131 -0.48 -5.51 -11.27
CA VAL A 131 0.53 -6.56 -11.07
C VAL A 131 -0.09 -7.85 -10.52
N LYS A 132 -1.07 -7.72 -9.61
CA LYS A 132 -1.77 -8.88 -9.02
C LYS A 132 -3.08 -9.21 -9.72
N GLU A 133 -3.50 -8.40 -10.68
CA GLU A 133 -4.71 -8.59 -11.49
C GLU A 133 -5.99 -8.85 -10.68
N LEU A 134 -6.03 -8.31 -9.44
CA LEU A 134 -7.17 -8.54 -8.56
C LEU A 134 -8.44 -7.85 -9.08
N PRO A 135 -9.60 -8.48 -8.95
CA PRO A 135 -10.86 -7.84 -9.25
C PRO A 135 -11.16 -6.69 -8.28
N TYR A 136 -11.89 -5.67 -8.73
CA TYR A 136 -12.17 -4.46 -7.96
C TYR A 136 -12.86 -4.71 -6.61
N ASP A 137 -13.68 -5.75 -6.51
CA ASP A 137 -14.35 -6.13 -5.27
C ASP A 137 -13.39 -6.72 -4.24
N GLU A 138 -12.38 -7.49 -4.66
CA GLU A 138 -11.34 -7.99 -3.77
C GLU A 138 -10.43 -6.84 -3.28
N ILE A 139 -10.04 -5.93 -4.19
CA ILE A 139 -9.26 -4.75 -3.82
C ILE A 139 -10.06 -3.86 -2.84
N ALA A 140 -11.35 -3.64 -3.11
CA ALA A 140 -12.21 -2.84 -2.27
C ALA A 140 -12.32 -3.40 -0.85
N LYS A 141 -12.48 -4.74 -0.71
CA LYS A 141 -12.46 -5.43 0.58
C LYS A 141 -11.11 -5.26 1.30
N ALA A 142 -10.00 -5.48 0.60
CA ALA A 142 -8.66 -5.34 1.17
C ALA A 142 -8.37 -3.92 1.66
N LEU A 143 -8.85 -2.90 0.95
CA LEU A 143 -8.65 -1.49 1.28
C LEU A 143 -9.74 -0.93 2.22
N GLY A 144 -10.82 -1.66 2.51
CA GLY A 144 -11.93 -1.19 3.33
C GLY A 144 -12.73 -0.05 2.68
N ILE A 145 -12.91 -0.09 1.35
CA ILE A 145 -13.64 0.93 0.58
C ILE A 145 -14.73 0.30 -0.29
N THR A 146 -15.62 1.12 -0.86
CA THR A 146 -16.61 0.63 -1.81
C THR A 146 -15.98 0.28 -3.16
N LYS A 147 -16.61 -0.60 -3.94
CA LYS A 147 -16.15 -0.98 -5.29
C LYS A 147 -16.09 0.24 -6.23
N GLU A 148 -17.05 1.16 -6.13
CA GLU A 148 -17.08 2.41 -6.87
C GLU A 148 -15.91 3.33 -6.49
N ALA A 149 -15.63 3.47 -5.20
CA ALA A 149 -14.48 4.23 -4.71
C ALA A 149 -13.16 3.60 -5.19
N CYS A 150 -13.06 2.27 -5.18
CA CYS A 150 -11.91 1.54 -5.71
C CYS A 150 -11.68 1.85 -7.20
N ARG A 151 -12.72 1.76 -8.04
CA ARG A 151 -12.62 2.11 -9.47
C ARG A 151 -12.15 3.55 -9.70
N LYS A 152 -12.69 4.50 -8.93
CA LYS A 152 -12.31 5.92 -9.02
C LYS A 152 -10.85 6.13 -8.59
N ARG A 153 -10.39 5.44 -7.53
CA ARG A 153 -9.00 5.52 -7.06
C ARG A 153 -8.04 4.93 -8.09
N VAL A 154 -8.32 3.74 -8.64
CA VAL A 154 -7.51 3.13 -9.71
C VAL A 154 -7.41 4.05 -10.92
N SER A 155 -8.52 4.63 -11.37
CA SER A 155 -8.54 5.55 -12.51
C SER A 155 -7.71 6.81 -12.26
N ARG A 156 -7.77 7.38 -11.05
CA ARG A 156 -6.93 8.54 -10.66
C ARG A 156 -5.46 8.17 -10.60
N ALA A 157 -5.12 7.08 -9.95
CA ALA A 157 -3.75 6.61 -9.84
C ALA A 157 -3.12 6.33 -11.22
N LYS A 158 -3.85 5.70 -12.15
CA LYS A 158 -3.39 5.51 -13.55
C LYS A 158 -3.13 6.82 -14.26
N ARG A 159 -3.98 7.82 -14.08
CA ARG A 159 -3.82 9.15 -14.70
C ARG A 159 -2.60 9.85 -14.14
N HIS A 160 -2.43 9.86 -12.83
CA HIS A 160 -1.29 10.45 -12.15
C HIS A 160 0.02 9.76 -12.58
N PHE A 161 0.04 8.44 -12.60
CA PHE A 161 1.20 7.68 -13.07
C PHE A 161 1.58 7.99 -14.52
N LYS A 162 0.58 8.10 -15.41
CA LYS A 162 0.81 8.50 -16.80
C LYS A 162 1.38 9.92 -16.91
N GLN A 163 0.92 10.84 -16.09
CA GLN A 163 1.43 12.20 -16.03
C GLN A 163 2.90 12.22 -15.60
N ILE A 164 3.26 11.53 -14.53
CA ILE A 164 4.64 11.39 -14.04
C ILE A 164 5.57 10.85 -15.15
N ILE A 165 5.16 9.79 -15.85
CA ILE A 165 5.94 9.23 -16.98
C ILE A 165 6.13 10.26 -18.08
N THR A 166 5.11 11.03 -18.42
CA THR A 166 5.19 12.04 -19.48
C THR A 166 6.14 13.15 -19.10
N GLU A 167 6.01 13.69 -17.90
CA GLU A 167 6.91 14.74 -17.36
C GLU A 167 8.36 14.27 -17.27
N SER A 168 8.59 13.04 -16.84
CA SER A 168 9.93 12.43 -16.79
C SER A 168 10.58 12.32 -18.18
N LYS A 169 9.80 12.00 -19.22
CA LYS A 169 10.29 11.92 -20.60
C LYS A 169 10.58 13.30 -21.19
N GLU A 170 9.72 14.28 -20.96
CA GLU A 170 9.88 15.66 -21.44
C GLU A 170 11.09 16.34 -20.78
N GLY A 171 11.29 16.16 -19.49
CA GLY A 171 12.46 16.67 -18.77
C GLY A 171 13.81 16.17 -19.34
N ARG A 172 13.85 14.94 -19.87
CA ARG A 172 15.07 14.39 -20.50
C ARG A 172 15.34 14.91 -21.89
N GLN A 173 14.31 15.27 -22.66
CA GLN A 173 14.50 15.87 -23.98
C GLN A 173 15.12 17.26 -23.87
N VAL A 174 14.81 18.03 -22.83
CA VAL A 174 15.36 19.36 -22.59
C VAL A 174 16.85 19.31 -22.21
N ILE A 175 17.29 18.25 -21.53
CA ILE A 175 18.71 18.11 -21.09
C ILE A 175 19.62 17.59 -22.22
N ARG A 176 19.06 16.99 -23.28
CA ARG A 176 19.82 16.42 -24.41
C ARG A 176 19.86 17.34 -25.64
N GLY A 177 19.22 18.48 -25.62
CA GLY A 177 19.28 19.54 -26.64
C GLY A 177 20.20 20.67 -26.21
#